data_90e8ecf33526ae05e2046c84cd2693d7
#
_entry.id   90e8ecf33526ae05e2046c84cd2693d7
#
_cell.length_a   1.000
_cell.length_b   1.000
_cell.length_c   1.000
_cell.angle_alpha   90.00
_cell.angle_beta   90.00
_cell.angle_gamma   90.00
#
_symmetry.space_group_name_H-M   'P 1'
#
loop_
_entity.id
_entity.type
_entity.pdbx_description
1 polymer ?
#
loop_
_entity_poly.entity_id
_entity_poly.type
_entity_poly.pdbx_seq_one_letter_code
_entity_poly.pdbx_strand_id
1 'polypeptide(L)'
;MRNVAKRLKFPLLGVAKNLSYQDTTYPTEGREYATPMAVNVIGSCVFEGRTRGGSRPGLAAVPQGAKVTESHPTDIIYRDRKIVFDGSVWMASAIGKHDDFDFGKDSGDPSRAVAGNVALAGRSGDAITAAIPVGDRVLFLATLRAIRMVQGEPTAAVSPVSDNVGVISRDAWCFDGQRVWFMGANGLYGMVPGESPLLASSQLPDDFNGWSSATLVYDAENRGIHIFGQSDYFYDIEAKAVWPIQYNSAIRPTAAGAAVVNGVNKAAFRVGSSWYLWDESSDKDAGLYYVASKVVIGPFRCGVRDDGDGILDALTVTLANGGATVDLSVNTAKSAEAAVLTASDTDPMRSFSVIPGWNPVVRPRVRGAWAVIVLSSTGRWAYESILANIKTLGRLRP
;
A
#
# COMPACT_ATOMS: atom_id res chain seq x y z
N MET A 1 7.59 39.96 17.28
CA MET A 1 7.35 38.91 16.27
C MET A 1 8.68 38.35 15.82
N ARG A 2 8.83 37.03 15.79
CA ARG A 2 10.03 36.35 15.26
C ARG A 2 9.63 35.65 13.95
N ASN A 3 10.41 35.85 12.90
CA ASN A 3 10.21 35.10 11.66
C ASN A 3 10.94 33.78 11.77
N VAL A 4 10.24 32.66 11.43
CA VAL A 4 10.78 31.33 11.39
C VAL A 4 10.50 30.77 10.00
N ALA A 5 11.57 30.36 9.30
CA ALA A 5 11.44 29.61 8.06
C ALA A 5 11.47 28.11 8.36
N LYS A 6 10.47 27.37 7.88
CA LYS A 6 10.40 25.91 7.98
C LYS A 6 10.38 25.31 6.58
N ARG A 7 11.29 24.37 6.32
CA ARG A 7 11.24 23.53 5.13
C ARG A 7 10.33 22.34 5.41
N LEU A 8 9.20 22.29 4.73
CA LEU A 8 8.27 21.17 4.83
C LEU A 8 8.73 20.06 3.87
N LYS A 9 8.76 18.84 4.34
CA LYS A 9 9.11 17.64 3.53
C LYS A 9 7.84 16.93 3.07
N PHE A 10 7.96 16.12 2.03
CA PHE A 10 6.91 15.19 1.66
C PHE A 10 6.80 14.06 2.72
N PRO A 11 5.58 13.62 3.08
CA PRO A 11 5.40 12.55 4.06
C PRO A 11 5.75 11.18 3.46
N LEU A 12 6.97 10.69 3.68
CA LEU A 12 7.44 9.44 3.07
C LEU A 12 6.90 8.18 3.78
N LEU A 13 6.47 8.28 5.04
CA LEU A 13 5.96 7.14 5.81
C LEU A 13 4.47 6.79 5.52
N GLY A 14 3.88 7.40 4.50
CA GLY A 14 2.50 7.11 4.11
C GLY A 14 1.46 7.66 5.08
N VAL A 15 0.25 7.09 5.01
CA VAL A 15 -0.84 7.45 5.91
C VAL A 15 -0.71 6.71 7.23
N ALA A 16 -0.80 7.43 8.35
CA ALA A 16 -0.81 6.86 9.68
C ALA A 16 -1.98 7.42 10.49
N LYS A 17 -2.79 6.51 11.07
CA LYS A 17 -3.94 6.82 11.92
C LYS A 17 -3.72 6.42 13.39
N ASN A 18 -2.66 5.65 13.66
CA ASN A 18 -2.30 5.19 15.00
C ASN A 18 -1.44 6.18 15.78
N LEU A 19 -1.01 7.28 15.16
CA LEU A 19 -0.19 8.30 15.80
C LEU A 19 -1.05 9.48 16.23
N SER A 20 -0.67 10.13 17.32
CA SER A 20 -1.20 11.46 17.64
C SER A 20 -0.92 12.42 16.49
N TYR A 21 -1.88 13.25 16.10
CA TYR A 21 -1.65 14.26 15.07
C TYR A 21 -0.57 15.27 15.47
N GLN A 22 -0.26 15.39 16.76
CA GLN A 22 0.88 16.17 17.23
C GLN A 22 2.21 15.47 16.93
N ASP A 23 2.24 14.12 16.90
CA ASP A 23 3.44 13.33 16.62
C ASP A 23 3.67 13.12 15.12
N THR A 24 2.60 13.16 14.31
CA THR A 24 2.73 13.23 12.84
C THR A 24 3.30 14.56 12.40
N THR A 25 3.30 15.55 13.31
CA THR A 25 3.81 16.87 13.04
C THR A 25 5.31 16.90 13.15
N TYR A 26 5.89 17.30 12.09
CA TYR A 26 7.22 17.82 11.89
C TYR A 26 8.30 17.16 12.76
N PRO A 27 9.05 16.23 12.21
CA PRO A 27 10.14 15.63 12.96
C PRO A 27 11.16 16.73 13.29
N THR A 28 11.75 16.64 14.45
CA THR A 28 13.08 17.13 14.72
C THR A 28 13.95 16.82 13.49
N GLU A 29 14.73 17.78 13.03
CA GLU A 29 15.56 17.73 11.82
C GLU A 29 16.06 16.32 11.46
N GLY A 30 15.74 15.89 10.24
CA GLY A 30 16.27 14.65 9.66
C GLY A 30 15.36 13.42 9.70
N ARG A 31 14.22 13.40 10.40
CA ARG A 31 13.32 12.25 10.41
C ARG A 31 12.26 12.32 9.30
N GLU A 32 11.89 11.16 8.76
CA GLU A 32 10.75 10.99 7.89
C GLU A 32 9.46 11.06 8.71
N TYR A 33 8.36 11.51 8.11
CA TYR A 33 7.08 11.61 8.81
C TYR A 33 5.93 11.06 7.97
N ALA A 34 4.82 10.77 8.63
CA ALA A 34 3.58 10.29 8.03
C ALA A 34 2.61 11.45 7.75
N THR A 35 1.59 11.18 6.96
CA THR A 35 0.47 12.10 6.73
C THR A 35 -0.80 11.56 7.37
N PRO A 36 -1.70 12.42 7.86
CA PRO A 36 -3.01 11.98 8.32
C PRO A 36 -3.94 11.58 7.18
N MET A 37 -3.70 12.07 5.96
CA MET A 37 -4.57 11.82 4.81
C MET A 37 -3.81 11.92 3.50
N ALA A 38 -3.96 10.91 2.67
CA ALA A 38 -3.52 10.91 1.27
C ALA A 38 -4.42 10.03 0.42
N VAL A 39 -4.53 10.32 -0.86
CA VAL A 39 -5.21 9.50 -1.87
C VAL A 39 -4.46 9.64 -3.19
N ASN A 40 -4.18 8.51 -3.85
CA ASN A 40 -3.51 8.45 -5.15
C ASN A 40 -2.16 9.17 -5.19
N VAL A 41 -1.42 9.15 -4.08
CA VAL A 41 -0.04 9.59 -3.99
C VAL A 41 0.82 8.49 -3.43
N ILE A 42 2.10 8.49 -3.77
CA ILE A 42 3.10 7.55 -3.25
C ILE A 42 4.40 8.31 -2.94
N GLY A 43 5.13 7.85 -1.93
CA GLY A 43 6.39 8.47 -1.51
C GLY A 43 7.54 8.20 -2.46
N SER A 44 7.50 7.06 -3.14
CA SER A 44 8.52 6.54 -4.05
C SER A 44 8.17 6.72 -5.54
N CYS A 45 7.36 7.73 -5.88
CA CYS A 45 7.00 8.01 -7.27
C CYS A 45 8.23 8.33 -8.10
N VAL A 46 8.45 7.62 -9.20
CA VAL A 46 9.44 7.99 -10.22
C VAL A 46 8.82 9.03 -11.14
N PHE A 47 9.48 10.17 -11.24
CA PHE A 47 9.06 11.28 -12.07
C PHE A 47 10.28 11.99 -12.66
N GLU A 48 10.36 12.12 -13.98
CA GLU A 48 11.54 12.65 -14.71
C GLU A 48 12.86 11.95 -14.32
N GLY A 49 12.82 10.61 -14.17
CA GLY A 49 13.98 9.80 -13.81
C GLY A 49 14.48 9.97 -12.36
N ARG A 50 13.72 10.62 -11.48
CA ARG A 50 14.05 10.81 -10.06
C ARG A 50 12.92 10.30 -9.18
N THR A 51 13.29 9.59 -8.10
CA THR A 51 12.34 9.15 -7.08
C THR A 51 12.01 10.29 -6.13
N ARG A 52 10.72 10.60 -5.98
CA ARG A 52 10.20 11.65 -5.09
C ARG A 52 8.73 11.41 -4.78
N GLY A 53 8.20 12.05 -3.75
CA GLY A 53 6.78 11.99 -3.44
C GLY A 53 5.94 12.70 -4.50
N GLY A 54 4.82 12.10 -4.86
CA GLY A 54 3.92 12.69 -5.85
C GLY A 54 2.71 11.83 -6.16
N SER A 55 1.94 12.23 -7.18
CA SER A 55 0.80 11.46 -7.65
C SER A 55 1.21 10.10 -8.21
N ARG A 56 0.41 9.05 -7.96
CA ARG A 56 0.65 7.74 -8.56
C ARG A 56 0.55 7.80 -10.09
N PRO A 57 1.18 6.88 -10.81
CA PRO A 57 0.96 6.68 -12.24
C PRO A 57 -0.49 6.33 -12.57
N GLY A 58 -0.92 6.67 -13.79
CA GLY A 58 -2.16 6.16 -14.35
C GLY A 58 -2.03 4.73 -14.86
N LEU A 59 -3.15 4.15 -15.28
CA LEU A 59 -3.21 2.81 -15.88
C LEU A 59 -3.12 2.91 -17.41
N ALA A 60 -2.10 2.34 -18.00
CA ALA A 60 -1.99 2.15 -19.45
C ALA A 60 -2.23 0.68 -19.82
N ALA A 61 -2.78 0.43 -21.00
CA ALA A 61 -2.97 -0.93 -21.49
C ALA A 61 -1.63 -1.66 -21.61
N VAL A 62 -1.61 -2.94 -21.25
CA VAL A 62 -0.44 -3.79 -21.48
C VAL A 62 -0.09 -3.79 -22.98
N PRO A 63 1.17 -3.58 -23.34
CA PRO A 63 1.59 -3.55 -24.74
C PRO A 63 1.21 -4.85 -25.47
N GLN A 64 0.79 -4.72 -26.72
CA GLN A 64 0.45 -5.87 -27.55
C GLN A 64 1.64 -6.84 -27.66
N GLY A 65 1.38 -8.12 -27.45
CA GLY A 65 2.40 -9.17 -27.48
C GLY A 65 3.11 -9.42 -26.13
N ALA A 66 2.92 -8.60 -25.12
CA ALA A 66 3.43 -8.90 -23.78
C ALA A 66 2.62 -10.05 -23.16
N LYS A 67 3.33 -11.02 -22.60
CA LYS A 67 2.72 -12.16 -21.91
C LYS A 67 2.33 -11.73 -20.50
N VAL A 68 1.05 -11.87 -20.16
CA VAL A 68 0.55 -11.70 -18.80
C VAL A 68 0.34 -13.06 -18.16
N THR A 69 0.80 -13.21 -16.93
CA THR A 69 0.56 -14.39 -16.09
C THR A 69 -0.23 -13.95 -14.86
N GLU A 70 -1.36 -14.57 -14.59
CA GLU A 70 -2.15 -14.30 -13.39
C GLU A 70 -1.34 -14.65 -12.13
N SER A 71 -1.38 -13.80 -11.10
CA SER A 71 -0.65 -14.04 -9.85
C SER A 71 -1.23 -15.20 -9.04
N HIS A 72 -2.52 -15.48 -9.23
CA HIS A 72 -3.24 -16.52 -8.49
C HIS A 72 -3.93 -17.45 -9.47
N PRO A 73 -3.19 -18.40 -10.08
CA PRO A 73 -3.78 -19.36 -11.00
C PRO A 73 -4.80 -20.24 -10.29
N THR A 74 -5.78 -20.74 -11.05
CA THR A 74 -6.82 -21.63 -10.52
C THR A 74 -6.21 -22.90 -9.93
N ASP A 75 -5.21 -23.45 -10.59
CA ASP A 75 -4.50 -24.64 -10.16
C ASP A 75 -3.20 -24.26 -9.41
N ILE A 76 -3.10 -24.69 -8.18
CA ILE A 76 -1.91 -24.51 -7.37
C ILE A 76 -1.01 -25.72 -7.59
N ILE A 77 0.16 -25.48 -8.15
CA ILE A 77 1.14 -26.52 -8.41
C ILE A 77 2.32 -26.38 -7.44
N TYR A 78 2.66 -27.48 -6.79
CA TYR A 78 3.82 -27.58 -5.91
C TYR A 78 4.54 -28.91 -6.16
N ARG A 79 5.83 -28.86 -6.53
CA ARG A 79 6.65 -30.05 -6.86
C ARG A 79 5.98 -30.98 -7.86
N ASP A 80 5.49 -30.41 -8.95
CA ASP A 80 4.79 -31.11 -10.02
C ASP A 80 3.54 -31.89 -9.57
N ARG A 81 2.90 -31.41 -8.48
CA ARG A 81 1.65 -31.94 -7.94
C ARG A 81 0.61 -30.84 -7.88
N LYS A 82 -0.60 -31.14 -8.27
CA LYS A 82 -1.75 -30.24 -8.05
C LYS A 82 -2.19 -30.33 -6.59
N ILE A 83 -2.29 -29.16 -5.95
CA ILE A 83 -2.77 -29.04 -4.57
C ILE A 83 -4.23 -28.63 -4.60
N VAL A 84 -5.07 -29.42 -3.94
CA VAL A 84 -6.47 -29.11 -3.70
C VAL A 84 -6.77 -29.23 -2.20
N PHE A 85 -7.81 -28.56 -1.73
CA PHE A 85 -8.21 -28.64 -0.33
C PHE A 85 -9.73 -28.57 -0.18
N ASP A 86 -10.23 -29.26 0.83
CA ASP A 86 -11.63 -29.29 1.23
C ASP A 86 -11.71 -29.20 2.76
N GLY A 87 -12.33 -28.14 3.27
CA GLY A 87 -12.31 -27.84 4.68
C GLY A 87 -10.88 -27.74 5.22
N SER A 88 -10.53 -28.52 6.23
CA SER A 88 -9.19 -28.59 6.83
C SER A 88 -8.27 -29.63 6.18
N VAL A 89 -8.77 -30.39 5.22
CA VAL A 89 -8.01 -31.43 4.51
C VAL A 89 -7.39 -30.86 3.25
N TRP A 90 -6.11 -31.13 3.06
CA TRP A 90 -5.40 -30.84 1.82
C TRP A 90 -4.98 -32.12 1.13
N MET A 91 -4.90 -32.05 -0.18
CA MET A 91 -4.55 -33.20 -1.03
C MET A 91 -3.55 -32.74 -2.10
N ALA A 92 -2.54 -33.57 -2.33
CA ALA A 92 -1.58 -33.43 -3.42
C ALA A 92 -1.75 -34.58 -4.40
N SER A 93 -1.88 -34.30 -5.67
CA SER A 93 -1.99 -35.33 -6.73
C SER A 93 -0.72 -36.16 -6.82
N ALA A 94 -0.76 -37.24 -7.58
CA ALA A 94 0.45 -37.98 -7.96
C ALA A 94 1.38 -37.08 -8.78
N ILE A 95 2.72 -37.25 -8.65
CA ILE A 95 3.73 -36.47 -9.37
C ILE A 95 3.48 -36.58 -10.88
N GLY A 96 3.46 -35.45 -11.57
CA GLY A 96 3.27 -35.35 -13.01
C GLY A 96 1.88 -35.75 -13.51
N LYS A 97 0.94 -36.07 -12.60
CA LYS A 97 -0.43 -36.49 -12.92
C LYS A 97 -1.42 -35.67 -12.10
N HIS A 98 -1.71 -34.47 -12.55
CA HIS A 98 -2.46 -33.47 -11.79
C HIS A 98 -3.93 -33.85 -11.49
N ASP A 99 -4.48 -34.86 -12.17
CA ASP A 99 -5.84 -35.35 -11.93
C ASP A 99 -5.88 -36.70 -11.19
N ASP A 100 -4.71 -37.27 -10.84
CA ASP A 100 -4.60 -38.55 -10.14
C ASP A 100 -4.51 -38.31 -8.61
N PHE A 101 -5.62 -38.51 -7.91
CA PHE A 101 -5.74 -38.45 -6.45
C PHE A 101 -6.01 -39.82 -5.86
N ASP A 102 -5.45 -40.91 -6.46
CA ASP A 102 -5.54 -42.25 -5.90
C ASP A 102 -4.60 -42.42 -4.70
N PHE A 103 -5.17 -42.39 -3.51
CA PHE A 103 -4.44 -42.61 -2.25
C PHE A 103 -4.24 -44.08 -1.89
N GLY A 104 -4.87 -44.98 -2.64
CA GLY A 104 -4.81 -46.44 -2.42
C GLY A 104 -3.58 -47.10 -2.97
N LYS A 105 -2.74 -46.44 -3.75
CA LYS A 105 -1.48 -46.95 -4.27
C LYS A 105 -0.51 -47.33 -3.15
N ASP A 106 0.42 -48.26 -3.47
CA ASP A 106 1.42 -48.74 -2.53
C ASP A 106 2.09 -47.59 -1.74
N SER A 107 2.13 -47.74 -0.42
CA SER A 107 2.75 -46.80 0.49
C SER A 107 4.26 -46.59 0.23
N GLY A 108 4.90 -47.49 -0.47
CA GLY A 108 6.30 -47.40 -0.90
C GLY A 108 6.53 -46.57 -2.16
N ASP A 109 5.48 -46.17 -2.91
CA ASP A 109 5.61 -45.33 -4.10
C ASP A 109 5.68 -43.85 -3.71
N PRO A 110 6.84 -43.18 -3.84
CA PRO A 110 6.99 -41.77 -3.49
C PRO A 110 6.22 -40.83 -4.44
N SER A 111 5.81 -41.34 -5.63
CA SER A 111 5.06 -40.54 -6.61
C SER A 111 3.55 -40.50 -6.38
N ARG A 112 3.02 -41.33 -5.47
CA ARG A 112 1.59 -41.42 -5.16
C ARG A 112 0.98 -40.14 -4.68
N ALA A 113 -0.34 -40.03 -4.78
CA ALA A 113 -1.09 -38.97 -4.15
C ALA A 113 -0.97 -38.99 -2.61
N VAL A 114 -1.00 -37.81 -1.98
CA VAL A 114 -0.87 -37.64 -0.53
C VAL A 114 -1.99 -36.74 -0.01
N ALA A 115 -2.55 -37.09 1.14
CA ALA A 115 -3.51 -36.23 1.83
C ALA A 115 -3.06 -36.00 3.27
N GLY A 116 -3.37 -34.82 3.79
CA GLY A 116 -3.11 -34.44 5.17
C GLY A 116 -4.17 -33.50 5.72
N ASN A 117 -4.06 -33.18 6.99
CA ASN A 117 -4.97 -32.27 7.67
C ASN A 117 -4.19 -31.16 8.39
N VAL A 118 -4.66 -29.92 8.30
CA VAL A 118 -4.06 -28.78 9.00
C VAL A 118 -4.59 -28.61 10.43
N ALA A 119 -5.63 -29.36 10.82
CA ALA A 119 -6.15 -29.34 12.16
C ALA A 119 -5.11 -29.89 13.16
N LEU A 120 -5.02 -29.25 14.31
CA LEU A 120 -4.24 -29.77 15.43
C LEU A 120 -5.03 -30.86 16.15
N ALA A 121 -4.33 -31.84 16.70
CA ALA A 121 -4.94 -32.91 17.49
C ALA A 121 -5.84 -32.32 18.61
N GLY A 122 -7.09 -32.79 18.66
CA GLY A 122 -8.07 -32.37 19.64
C GLY A 122 -8.77 -31.03 19.37
N ARG A 123 -8.55 -30.42 18.19
CA ARG A 123 -9.28 -29.19 17.75
C ARG A 123 -9.92 -29.44 16.40
N SER A 124 -11.14 -28.91 16.20
CA SER A 124 -11.70 -28.81 14.85
C SER A 124 -10.83 -27.83 14.04
N GLY A 125 -10.35 -28.27 12.89
CA GLY A 125 -9.57 -27.39 11.99
C GLY A 125 -10.45 -26.36 11.32
N ASP A 126 -9.98 -25.11 11.26
CA ASP A 126 -10.56 -24.12 10.38
C ASP A 126 -10.32 -24.54 8.91
N ALA A 127 -11.22 -24.17 8.01
CA ALA A 127 -11.07 -24.42 6.60
C ALA A 127 -9.81 -23.71 6.04
N ILE A 128 -9.11 -24.38 5.14
CA ILE A 128 -7.98 -23.80 4.41
C ILE A 128 -8.53 -22.70 3.49
N THR A 129 -7.97 -21.50 3.62
CA THR A 129 -8.33 -20.33 2.81
C THR A 129 -7.36 -20.12 1.66
N ALA A 130 -6.08 -20.47 1.85
CA ALA A 130 -5.05 -20.30 0.83
C ALA A 130 -3.98 -21.39 0.94
N ALA A 131 -3.42 -21.76 -0.21
CA ALA A 131 -2.21 -22.57 -0.32
C ALA A 131 -1.17 -21.74 -1.10
N ILE A 132 0.00 -21.55 -0.50
CA ILE A 132 1.03 -20.62 -0.96
C ILE A 132 2.31 -21.38 -1.25
N PRO A 133 2.59 -21.73 -2.51
CA PRO A 133 3.84 -22.36 -2.89
C PRO A 133 4.98 -21.34 -2.92
N VAL A 134 6.09 -21.63 -2.24
CA VAL A 134 7.32 -20.82 -2.28
C VAL A 134 8.39 -21.66 -2.97
N GLY A 135 8.39 -21.62 -4.29
CA GLY A 135 9.17 -22.53 -5.14
C GLY A 135 8.86 -23.98 -4.80
N ASP A 136 9.86 -24.86 -4.98
CA ASP A 136 9.76 -26.30 -4.64
C ASP A 136 10.20 -26.60 -3.20
N ARG A 137 10.39 -25.60 -2.36
CA ARG A 137 10.94 -25.78 -1.03
C ARG A 137 9.87 -25.89 0.04
N VAL A 138 8.88 -25.03 -0.04
CA VAL A 138 7.87 -24.86 1.02
C VAL A 138 6.51 -24.62 0.39
N LEU A 139 5.49 -25.29 0.94
CA LEU A 139 4.09 -24.97 0.71
C LEU A 139 3.48 -24.52 2.04
N PHE A 140 2.95 -23.33 2.09
CA PHE A 140 2.15 -22.89 3.23
C PHE A 140 0.68 -23.19 2.98
N LEU A 141 0.05 -23.77 3.98
CA LEU A 141 -1.39 -24.02 4.06
C LEU A 141 -1.95 -23.09 5.13
N ALA A 142 -2.72 -22.12 4.71
CA ALA A 142 -3.25 -21.09 5.60
C ALA A 142 -4.76 -21.29 5.81
N THR A 143 -5.20 -21.03 7.03
CA THR A 143 -6.60 -20.85 7.43
C THR A 143 -6.81 -19.39 7.80
N LEU A 144 -8.00 -19.01 8.28
CA LEU A 144 -8.23 -17.64 8.77
C LEU A 144 -7.35 -17.28 9.98
N ARG A 145 -6.93 -18.26 10.78
CA ARG A 145 -6.26 -18.03 12.06
C ARG A 145 -4.88 -18.65 12.17
N ALA A 146 -4.51 -19.54 11.26
CA ALA A 146 -3.28 -20.30 11.39
C ALA A 146 -2.58 -20.48 10.04
N ILE A 147 -1.26 -20.67 10.11
CA ILE A 147 -0.42 -21.04 8.97
C ILE A 147 0.33 -22.31 9.34
N ARG A 148 0.27 -23.30 8.44
CA ARG A 148 1.01 -24.55 8.51
C ARG A 148 1.97 -24.62 7.33
N MET A 149 3.04 -25.37 7.49
CA MET A 149 4.08 -25.52 6.49
C MET A 149 4.28 -26.99 6.15
N VAL A 150 4.29 -27.30 4.87
CA VAL A 150 4.81 -28.54 4.29
C VAL A 150 6.18 -28.22 3.71
N GLN A 151 7.22 -28.88 4.19
CA GLN A 151 8.59 -28.66 3.75
C GLN A 151 9.08 -29.82 2.87
N GLY A 152 9.61 -29.49 1.71
CA GLY A 152 10.10 -30.51 0.76
C GLY A 152 8.98 -31.33 0.15
N GLU A 153 9.18 -32.64 0.04
CA GLU A 153 8.18 -33.53 -0.52
C GLU A 153 6.91 -33.58 0.34
N PRO A 154 5.71 -33.47 -0.25
CA PRO A 154 4.48 -33.52 0.51
C PRO A 154 4.33 -34.85 1.26
N THR A 155 4.17 -34.74 2.57
CA THR A 155 3.82 -35.83 3.48
C THR A 155 2.59 -35.43 4.26
N ALA A 156 1.91 -36.35 4.91
CA ALA A 156 0.73 -36.06 5.72
C ALA A 156 1.04 -35.09 6.90
N ALA A 157 2.31 -35.00 7.31
CA ALA A 157 2.75 -34.15 8.40
C ALA A 157 2.89 -32.70 7.96
N VAL A 158 2.42 -31.78 8.81
CA VAL A 158 2.57 -30.33 8.65
C VAL A 158 3.21 -29.74 9.88
N SER A 159 4.04 -28.72 9.71
CA SER A 159 4.68 -27.99 10.81
C SER A 159 3.93 -26.70 11.10
N PRO A 160 3.74 -26.30 12.37
CA PRO A 160 3.12 -25.04 12.72
C PRO A 160 4.07 -23.89 12.41
N VAL A 161 3.54 -22.79 11.82
CA VAL A 161 4.24 -21.51 11.61
C VAL A 161 3.58 -20.42 12.46
N SER A 162 2.25 -20.36 12.46
CA SER A 162 1.47 -19.44 13.27
C SER A 162 0.16 -20.09 13.68
N ASP A 163 -0.26 -19.83 14.94
CA ASP A 163 -1.53 -20.28 15.50
C ASP A 163 -2.52 -19.13 15.70
N ASN A 164 -2.10 -17.88 15.47
CA ASN A 164 -2.88 -16.69 15.74
C ASN A 164 -3.07 -15.78 14.52
N VAL A 165 -2.35 -16.04 13.44
CA VAL A 165 -2.38 -15.27 12.21
C VAL A 165 -2.52 -16.22 11.03
N GLY A 166 -3.49 -15.95 10.17
CA GLY A 166 -3.74 -16.68 8.95
C GLY A 166 -4.02 -15.75 7.78
N VAL A 167 -4.55 -16.29 6.68
CA VAL A 167 -4.80 -15.59 5.42
C VAL A 167 -6.31 -15.52 5.17
N ILE A 168 -6.84 -14.33 4.87
CA ILE A 168 -8.29 -14.13 4.79
C ILE A 168 -8.95 -14.77 3.56
N SER A 169 -8.24 -14.90 2.44
CA SER A 169 -8.80 -15.46 1.21
C SER A 169 -7.71 -16.03 0.31
N ARG A 170 -8.12 -16.79 -0.70
CA ARG A 170 -7.26 -17.49 -1.64
C ARG A 170 -6.22 -16.59 -2.32
N ASP A 171 -6.62 -15.41 -2.76
CA ASP A 171 -5.80 -14.49 -3.54
C ASP A 171 -5.15 -13.40 -2.67
N ALA A 172 -5.32 -13.51 -1.34
CA ALA A 172 -4.85 -12.53 -0.38
C ALA A 172 -3.37 -12.68 0.00
N TRP A 173 -2.52 -13.02 -0.97
CA TRP A 173 -1.08 -13.17 -0.77
C TRP A 173 -0.29 -12.84 -2.04
N CYS A 174 1.00 -12.53 -1.88
CA CYS A 174 1.98 -12.47 -2.97
C CYS A 174 3.37 -12.81 -2.44
N PHE A 175 4.33 -13.00 -3.34
CA PHE A 175 5.71 -13.31 -3.01
C PHE A 175 6.66 -12.36 -3.75
N ASP A 176 7.59 -11.71 -3.02
CA ASP A 176 8.54 -10.75 -3.57
C ASP A 176 9.90 -11.36 -3.96
N GLY A 177 10.02 -12.69 -3.83
CA GLY A 177 11.28 -13.42 -4.03
C GLY A 177 12.01 -13.75 -2.72
N GLN A 178 11.67 -13.08 -1.61
CA GLN A 178 12.25 -13.30 -0.28
C GLN A 178 11.19 -13.54 0.79
N ARG A 179 10.09 -12.79 0.73
CA ARG A 179 9.01 -12.79 1.72
C ARG A 179 7.68 -13.13 1.09
N VAL A 180 6.89 -13.86 1.83
CA VAL A 180 5.46 -14.00 1.56
C VAL A 180 4.76 -12.84 2.25
N TRP A 181 4.03 -12.07 1.48
CA TRP A 181 3.15 -11.02 1.96
C TRP A 181 1.72 -11.50 1.87
N PHE A 182 0.94 -11.27 2.90
CA PHE A 182 -0.45 -11.72 2.91
C PHE A 182 -1.34 -10.85 3.78
N MET A 183 -2.63 -10.83 3.44
CA MET A 183 -3.64 -10.16 4.23
C MET A 183 -4.19 -11.12 5.27
N GLY A 184 -4.00 -10.78 6.54
CA GLY A 184 -4.64 -11.42 7.68
C GLY A 184 -5.86 -10.64 8.16
N ALA A 185 -6.51 -11.11 9.22
CA ALA A 185 -7.71 -10.49 9.78
C ALA A 185 -7.49 -9.04 10.29
N ASN A 186 -6.26 -8.70 10.67
CA ASN A 186 -5.92 -7.40 11.27
C ASN A 186 -5.03 -6.54 10.37
N GLY A 187 -4.78 -6.94 9.11
CA GLY A 187 -3.97 -6.15 8.19
C GLY A 187 -3.00 -6.96 7.34
N LEU A 188 -2.05 -6.24 6.74
CA LEU A 188 -0.98 -6.80 5.91
C LEU A 188 0.15 -7.36 6.80
N TYR A 189 0.53 -8.59 6.55
CA TYR A 189 1.67 -9.26 7.18
C TYR A 189 2.75 -9.61 6.15
N GLY A 190 4.00 -9.58 6.62
CA GLY A 190 5.16 -10.09 5.89
C GLY A 190 5.81 -11.23 6.66
N MET A 191 6.22 -12.30 5.97
CA MET A 191 6.82 -13.49 6.57
C MET A 191 7.96 -13.99 5.69
N VAL A 192 9.13 -14.18 6.27
CA VAL A 192 10.20 -14.95 5.64
C VAL A 192 9.92 -16.43 5.90
N PRO A 193 10.09 -17.34 4.92
CA PRO A 193 9.90 -18.77 5.14
C PRO A 193 10.75 -19.29 6.31
N GLY A 194 10.08 -19.84 7.34
CA GLY A 194 10.72 -20.29 8.58
C GLY A 194 10.65 -19.32 9.75
N GLU A 195 10.14 -18.11 9.56
CA GLU A 195 9.94 -17.10 10.60
C GLU A 195 8.45 -16.88 10.88
N SER A 196 8.16 -16.25 12.03
CA SER A 196 6.80 -15.86 12.38
C SER A 196 6.35 -14.63 11.57
N PRO A 197 5.05 -14.53 11.22
CA PRO A 197 4.52 -13.35 10.54
C PRO A 197 4.67 -12.07 11.35
N LEU A 198 5.03 -10.98 10.69
CA LEU A 198 5.13 -9.64 11.27
C LEU A 198 4.09 -8.71 10.62
N LEU A 199 3.33 -7.98 11.44
CA LEU A 199 2.36 -6.99 10.97
C LEU A 199 3.07 -5.80 10.33
N ALA A 200 2.83 -5.58 9.04
CA ALA A 200 3.44 -4.53 8.26
C ALA A 200 2.60 -3.24 8.20
N SER A 201 1.27 -3.35 8.33
CA SER A 201 0.33 -2.24 8.23
C SER A 201 -0.12 -1.67 9.58
N SER A 202 0.72 -1.75 10.60
CA SER A 202 0.41 -1.25 11.96
C SER A 202 0.03 0.23 12.02
N GLN A 203 0.31 1.00 10.96
CA GLN A 203 -0.03 2.42 10.83
C GLN A 203 -1.54 2.65 10.62
N LEU A 204 -2.26 1.65 10.13
CA LEU A 204 -3.70 1.70 9.84
C LEU A 204 -4.44 0.57 10.56
N PRO A 205 -4.54 0.61 11.89
CA PRO A 205 -5.01 -0.52 12.69
C PRO A 205 -6.45 -0.95 12.38
N ASP A 206 -7.31 -0.03 11.98
CA ASP A 206 -8.74 -0.28 11.77
C ASP A 206 -9.13 -0.40 10.29
N ASP A 207 -8.28 0.02 9.37
CA ASP A 207 -8.63 0.11 7.94
C ASP A 207 -8.83 -1.27 7.29
N PHE A 208 -8.24 -2.32 7.85
CA PHE A 208 -8.30 -3.69 7.33
C PHE A 208 -9.22 -4.60 8.15
N ASN A 209 -9.80 -4.09 9.23
CA ASN A 209 -10.70 -4.88 10.07
C ASN A 209 -11.96 -5.32 9.31
N GLY A 210 -12.31 -6.59 9.46
CA GLY A 210 -13.51 -7.16 8.86
C GLY A 210 -13.41 -7.43 7.35
N TRP A 211 -12.23 -7.33 6.75
CA TRP A 211 -12.04 -7.76 5.37
C TRP A 211 -12.21 -9.27 5.25
N SER A 212 -13.03 -9.70 4.28
CA SER A 212 -13.28 -11.12 3.99
C SER A 212 -12.52 -11.62 2.76
N SER A 213 -12.04 -10.71 1.92
CA SER A 213 -11.28 -11.03 0.72
C SER A 213 -10.34 -9.91 0.35
N ALA A 214 -9.21 -10.26 -0.25
CA ALA A 214 -8.28 -9.35 -0.86
C ALA A 214 -7.54 -10.06 -2.02
N THR A 215 -6.99 -9.26 -2.93
CA THR A 215 -6.03 -9.73 -3.94
C THR A 215 -4.75 -8.93 -3.79
N LEU A 216 -3.62 -9.60 -3.65
CA LEU A 216 -2.32 -8.98 -3.53
C LEU A 216 -1.48 -9.26 -4.77
N VAL A 217 -0.70 -8.27 -5.20
CA VAL A 217 0.32 -8.45 -6.23
C VAL A 217 1.57 -7.66 -5.89
N TYR A 218 2.71 -8.29 -6.04
CA TYR A 218 4.01 -7.65 -5.89
C TYR A 218 4.37 -6.88 -7.17
N ASP A 219 4.76 -5.64 -7.00
CA ASP A 219 5.28 -4.76 -8.05
C ASP A 219 6.78 -4.59 -7.86
N ALA A 220 7.56 -5.28 -8.69
CA ALA A 220 9.02 -5.25 -8.61
C ALA A 220 9.60 -3.89 -9.05
N GLU A 221 8.93 -3.18 -9.97
CA GLU A 221 9.37 -1.88 -10.47
C GLU A 221 9.25 -0.80 -9.39
N ASN A 222 8.09 -0.76 -8.72
CA ASN A 222 7.82 0.20 -7.65
C ASN A 222 8.19 -0.33 -6.25
N ARG A 223 8.76 -1.52 -6.15
CA ARG A 223 9.15 -2.19 -4.89
C ARG A 223 8.05 -2.18 -3.84
N GLY A 224 6.85 -2.51 -4.26
CA GLY A 224 5.69 -2.42 -3.39
C GLY A 224 4.66 -3.51 -3.65
N ILE A 225 3.59 -3.46 -2.88
CA ILE A 225 2.50 -4.42 -2.96
C ILE A 225 1.21 -3.65 -3.21
N HIS A 226 0.53 -3.98 -4.29
CA HIS A 226 -0.83 -3.54 -4.51
C HIS A 226 -1.78 -4.46 -3.76
N ILE A 227 -2.72 -3.86 -3.04
CA ILE A 227 -3.72 -4.52 -2.22
C ILE A 227 -5.08 -4.07 -2.73
N PHE A 228 -5.86 -5.01 -3.24
CA PHE A 228 -7.22 -4.79 -3.70
C PHE A 228 -8.19 -5.51 -2.77
N GLY A 229 -9.16 -4.80 -2.21
CA GLY A 229 -10.10 -5.38 -1.25
C GLY A 229 -11.34 -4.50 -1.09
N GLN A 230 -11.79 -4.22 0.14
CA GLN A 230 -12.85 -3.24 0.38
C GLN A 230 -12.42 -1.83 -0.03
N SER A 231 -11.16 -1.51 0.18
CA SER A 231 -10.47 -0.33 -0.33
C SER A 231 -9.16 -0.77 -0.98
N ASP A 232 -8.54 0.11 -1.77
CA ASP A 232 -7.32 -0.22 -2.47
C ASP A 232 -6.15 0.52 -1.83
N TYR A 233 -5.00 -0.17 -1.71
CA TYR A 233 -3.79 0.39 -1.11
C TYR A 233 -2.56 -0.01 -1.91
N PHE A 234 -1.53 0.79 -1.78
CA PHE A 234 -0.16 0.45 -2.16
C PHE A 234 0.70 0.46 -0.90
N TYR A 235 1.39 -0.64 -0.64
CA TYR A 235 2.38 -0.75 0.43
C TYR A 235 3.78 -0.64 -0.16
N ASP A 236 4.48 0.43 0.19
CA ASP A 236 5.90 0.63 -0.13
C ASP A 236 6.75 -0.18 0.86
N ILE A 237 7.45 -1.19 0.36
CA ILE A 237 8.23 -2.13 1.20
C ILE A 237 9.44 -1.42 1.81
N GLU A 238 10.09 -0.53 1.06
CA GLU A 238 11.31 0.15 1.50
C GLU A 238 10.99 1.20 2.58
N ALA A 239 10.01 2.03 2.33
CA ALA A 239 9.56 3.05 3.28
C ALA A 239 8.68 2.49 4.40
N LYS A 240 8.20 1.23 4.29
CA LYS A 240 7.18 0.61 5.17
C LYS A 240 5.94 1.48 5.29
N ALA A 241 5.52 2.06 4.17
CA ALA A 241 4.49 3.06 4.09
C ALA A 241 3.24 2.53 3.38
N VAL A 242 2.06 2.80 3.93
CA VAL A 242 0.77 2.46 3.32
C VAL A 242 0.16 3.69 2.70
N TRP A 243 -0.22 3.59 1.43
CA TRP A 243 -0.80 4.65 0.63
C TRP A 243 -2.18 4.24 0.11
N PRO A 244 -3.25 4.94 0.49
CA PRO A 244 -4.58 4.72 -0.09
C PRO A 244 -4.60 5.03 -1.59
N ILE A 245 -5.12 4.09 -2.36
CA ILE A 245 -5.31 4.21 -3.81
C ILE A 245 -6.80 4.22 -4.10
N GLN A 246 -7.21 5.05 -5.01
CA GLN A 246 -8.60 5.10 -5.46
C GLN A 246 -8.67 5.03 -6.98
N TYR A 247 -9.32 4.02 -7.48
CA TYR A 247 -9.69 3.89 -8.88
C TYR A 247 -11.14 4.33 -9.08
N ASN A 248 -11.47 4.79 -10.28
CA ASN A 248 -12.87 4.95 -10.65
C ASN A 248 -13.56 3.58 -10.64
N SER A 249 -14.78 3.51 -10.13
CA SER A 249 -15.52 2.24 -9.98
C SER A 249 -15.66 1.45 -11.29
N ALA A 250 -15.75 2.15 -12.44
CA ALA A 250 -15.86 1.54 -13.77
C ALA A 250 -14.54 0.86 -14.24
N ILE A 251 -13.40 1.20 -13.63
CA ILE A 251 -12.09 0.71 -14.03
C ILE A 251 -11.28 0.16 -12.86
N ARG A 252 -11.97 -0.20 -11.78
CA ARG A 252 -11.30 -0.82 -10.63
C ARG A 252 -10.79 -2.21 -11.00
N PRO A 253 -9.52 -2.53 -10.67
CA PRO A 253 -8.98 -3.85 -10.92
C PRO A 253 -9.77 -4.97 -10.22
N THR A 254 -10.01 -6.06 -10.94
CA THR A 254 -10.73 -7.25 -10.43
C THR A 254 -9.83 -8.47 -10.28
N ALA A 255 -8.67 -8.46 -10.89
CA ALA A 255 -7.63 -9.48 -10.73
C ALA A 255 -6.26 -8.85 -10.97
N ALA A 256 -5.24 -9.54 -10.52
CA ALA A 256 -3.87 -9.10 -10.64
C ALA A 256 -2.97 -10.18 -11.23
N GLY A 257 -1.88 -9.76 -11.85
CA GLY A 257 -0.93 -10.63 -12.51
C GLY A 257 0.43 -9.96 -12.65
N ALA A 258 1.32 -10.61 -13.35
CA ALA A 258 2.60 -10.07 -13.77
C ALA A 258 2.69 -10.04 -15.30
N ALA A 259 3.15 -8.94 -15.86
CA ALA A 259 3.43 -8.80 -17.28
C ALA A 259 4.94 -8.64 -17.51
N VAL A 260 5.47 -9.34 -18.51
CA VAL A 260 6.85 -9.11 -18.94
C VAL A 260 6.86 -8.08 -20.06
N VAL A 261 7.35 -6.89 -19.75
CA VAL A 261 7.46 -5.77 -20.70
C VAL A 261 8.94 -5.38 -20.83
N ASN A 262 9.49 -5.48 -22.02
CA ASN A 262 10.91 -5.22 -22.29
C ASN A 262 11.88 -6.00 -21.36
N GLY A 263 11.52 -7.23 -21.01
CA GLY A 263 12.32 -8.07 -20.11
C GLY A 263 12.19 -7.75 -18.61
N VAL A 264 11.34 -6.80 -18.25
CA VAL A 264 11.06 -6.41 -16.85
C VAL A 264 9.69 -6.94 -16.42
N ASN A 265 9.62 -7.58 -15.25
CA ASN A 265 8.35 -7.97 -14.64
C ASN A 265 7.69 -6.74 -14.01
N LYS A 266 6.46 -6.45 -14.45
CA LYS A 266 5.62 -5.38 -13.94
C LYS A 266 4.32 -5.95 -13.39
N ALA A 267 3.80 -5.35 -12.34
CA ALA A 267 2.46 -5.69 -11.87
C ALA A 267 1.42 -5.32 -12.94
N ALA A 268 0.54 -6.27 -13.24
CA ALA A 268 -0.53 -6.10 -14.21
C ALA A 268 -1.89 -6.23 -13.51
N PHE A 269 -2.85 -5.41 -13.94
CA PHE A 269 -4.17 -5.30 -13.33
C PHE A 269 -5.24 -5.57 -14.38
N ARG A 270 -6.16 -6.47 -14.09
CA ARG A 270 -7.27 -6.78 -15.00
C ARG A 270 -8.47 -5.88 -14.69
N VAL A 271 -8.93 -5.18 -15.73
CA VAL A 271 -10.17 -4.39 -15.71
C VAL A 271 -11.06 -4.93 -16.83
N GLY A 272 -12.17 -5.55 -16.47
CA GLY A 272 -12.98 -6.28 -17.45
C GLY A 272 -12.20 -7.40 -18.13
N SER A 273 -12.06 -7.35 -19.44
CA SER A 273 -11.28 -8.32 -20.25
C SER A 273 -9.86 -7.85 -20.56
N SER A 274 -9.48 -6.65 -20.18
CA SER A 274 -8.21 -6.02 -20.57
C SER A 274 -7.24 -5.95 -19.40
N TRP A 275 -5.95 -6.01 -19.71
CA TRP A 275 -4.87 -5.88 -18.74
C TRP A 275 -4.20 -4.52 -18.85
N TYR A 276 -3.87 -3.93 -17.72
CA TYR A 276 -3.25 -2.62 -17.55
C TYR A 276 -2.04 -2.70 -16.64
N LEU A 277 -1.13 -1.72 -16.75
CA LEU A 277 -0.02 -1.52 -15.81
C LEU A 277 -0.02 -0.06 -15.33
N TRP A 278 0.68 0.19 -14.24
CA TRP A 278 1.07 1.56 -13.93
C TRP A 278 2.06 2.06 -14.97
N ASP A 279 1.78 3.24 -15.54
CA ASP A 279 2.62 3.89 -16.53
C ASP A 279 2.95 5.31 -16.08
N GLU A 280 4.24 5.57 -15.89
CA GLU A 280 4.74 6.86 -15.43
C GLU A 280 4.40 8.02 -16.39
N SER A 281 4.18 7.73 -17.66
CA SER A 281 3.79 8.73 -18.65
C SER A 281 2.30 9.06 -18.65
N SER A 282 1.47 8.26 -17.98
CA SER A 282 0.02 8.41 -17.98
C SER A 282 -0.48 9.17 -16.74
N ASP A 283 -1.32 10.16 -16.95
CA ASP A 283 -2.09 10.86 -15.92
C ASP A 283 -3.54 10.36 -15.79
N LYS A 284 -3.89 9.34 -16.60
CA LYS A 284 -5.23 8.76 -16.65
C LYS A 284 -5.21 7.26 -16.42
N ASP A 285 -6.25 6.79 -15.77
CA ASP A 285 -6.54 5.38 -15.69
C ASP A 285 -7.30 4.93 -16.94
N ALA A 286 -6.77 3.90 -17.62
CA ALA A 286 -7.28 3.32 -18.86
C ALA A 286 -7.48 4.37 -20.00
N GLY A 287 -6.73 5.46 -19.97
CA GLY A 287 -6.85 6.56 -20.93
C GLY A 287 -8.14 7.41 -20.80
N LEU A 288 -8.99 7.10 -19.81
CA LEU A 288 -10.32 7.70 -19.68
C LEU A 288 -10.45 8.63 -18.47
N TYR A 289 -10.01 8.19 -17.29
CA TYR A 289 -10.27 8.87 -16.03
C TYR A 289 -8.99 9.46 -15.46
N TYR A 290 -8.95 10.76 -15.25
CA TYR A 290 -7.83 11.42 -14.59
C TYR A 290 -7.62 10.90 -13.17
N VAL A 291 -6.35 10.73 -12.79
CA VAL A 291 -5.96 10.31 -11.43
C VAL A 291 -6.05 11.52 -10.49
N ALA A 292 -7.20 11.68 -9.85
CA ALA A 292 -7.34 12.70 -8.80
C ALA A 292 -6.46 12.31 -7.60
N SER A 293 -5.49 13.14 -7.28
CA SER A 293 -4.53 12.93 -6.20
C SER A 293 -4.63 14.01 -5.13
N LYS A 294 -4.41 13.63 -3.87
CA LYS A 294 -4.45 14.55 -2.73
C LYS A 294 -3.47 14.09 -1.64
N VAL A 295 -2.76 15.04 -1.03
CA VAL A 295 -1.94 14.79 0.16
C VAL A 295 -2.01 15.95 1.12
N VAL A 296 -2.04 15.64 2.41
CA VAL A 296 -1.98 16.62 3.49
C VAL A 296 -0.54 16.71 4.00
N ILE A 297 0.04 17.88 4.01
CA ILE A 297 1.34 18.19 4.61
C ILE A 297 1.10 18.89 5.95
N GLY A 298 1.55 18.28 7.01
CA GLY A 298 1.25 18.69 8.37
C GLY A 298 0.32 17.71 9.09
N PRO A 299 -0.30 18.12 10.21
CA PRO A 299 -0.33 19.47 10.76
C PRO A 299 1.03 19.92 11.32
N PHE A 300 1.35 21.17 11.17
CA PHE A 300 2.57 21.75 11.74
C PHE A 300 2.26 23.00 12.55
N ARG A 301 3.09 23.22 13.58
CA ARG A 301 2.87 24.33 14.51
C ARG A 301 3.30 25.67 13.92
N CYS A 302 2.44 26.68 14.05
CA CYS A 302 2.73 28.08 13.72
C CYS A 302 3.14 28.89 14.95
N GLY A 303 2.73 28.51 16.17
CA GLY A 303 3.13 29.16 17.43
C GLY A 303 4.48 28.68 17.95
N VAL A 304 5.12 29.45 18.83
CA VAL A 304 6.39 29.09 19.52
C VAL A 304 6.14 28.18 20.71
N ARG A 305 4.98 28.32 21.36
CA ARG A 305 4.56 27.59 22.56
C ARG A 305 3.25 26.87 22.32
N ASP A 306 2.88 25.96 23.19
CA ASP A 306 1.69 25.13 23.08
C ASP A 306 0.38 25.95 23.06
N ASP A 307 0.38 27.14 23.66
CA ASP A 307 -0.73 28.07 23.74
C ASP A 307 -0.61 29.30 22.81
N GLY A 308 0.39 29.29 21.91
CA GLY A 308 0.72 30.44 21.07
C GLY A 308 0.20 30.30 19.64
N ASP A 309 -0.41 31.37 19.14
CA ASP A 309 -0.74 31.53 17.73
C ASP A 309 0.48 31.98 16.90
N GLY A 310 0.44 31.68 15.62
CA GLY A 310 1.33 32.25 14.63
C GLY A 310 0.56 32.63 13.37
N ILE A 311 1.24 33.27 12.46
CA ILE A 311 0.72 33.61 11.13
C ILE A 311 1.57 32.85 10.12
N LEU A 312 0.97 31.97 9.33
CA LEU A 312 1.59 31.44 8.13
C LEU A 312 1.56 32.56 7.08
N ASP A 313 2.67 33.30 6.97
CA ASP A 313 2.74 34.54 6.20
C ASP A 313 2.97 34.26 4.71
N ALA A 314 3.91 33.38 4.40
CA ALA A 314 4.29 33.12 3.01
C ALA A 314 4.72 31.67 2.79
N LEU A 315 4.51 31.17 1.57
CA LEU A 315 4.98 29.88 1.08
C LEU A 315 5.74 30.06 -0.23
N THR A 316 6.89 29.43 -0.34
CA THR A 316 7.60 29.23 -1.62
C THR A 316 7.48 27.76 -1.97
N VAL A 317 6.85 27.45 -3.09
CA VAL A 317 6.56 26.08 -3.53
C VAL A 317 7.36 25.77 -4.77
N THR A 318 8.00 24.62 -4.81
CA THR A 318 8.67 24.08 -5.99
C THR A 318 8.14 22.68 -6.26
N LEU A 319 7.70 22.43 -7.49
CA LEU A 319 7.25 21.16 -8.00
C LEU A 319 8.21 20.68 -9.11
N ALA A 320 8.10 19.44 -9.53
CA ALA A 320 8.80 18.94 -10.71
C ALA A 320 8.37 19.69 -11.98
N ASN A 321 9.32 19.94 -12.91
CA ASN A 321 9.07 20.80 -14.08
C ASN A 321 8.05 20.22 -15.07
N GLY A 322 8.11 18.92 -15.33
CA GLY A 322 7.24 18.24 -16.30
C GLY A 322 5.84 17.89 -15.76
N GLY A 323 5.50 18.34 -14.54
CA GLY A 323 4.25 17.98 -13.89
C GLY A 323 3.05 18.81 -14.33
N ALA A 324 1.90 18.47 -13.77
CA ALA A 324 0.67 19.24 -13.85
C ALA A 324 0.63 20.36 -12.80
N THR A 325 -0.27 21.31 -13.02
CA THR A 325 -0.65 22.32 -12.02
C THR A 325 -1.29 21.64 -10.81
N VAL A 326 -0.96 22.14 -9.63
CA VAL A 326 -1.44 21.61 -8.34
C VAL A 326 -2.21 22.71 -7.62
N ASP A 327 -3.38 22.39 -7.10
CA ASP A 327 -4.11 23.25 -6.19
C ASP A 327 -3.55 23.10 -4.78
N LEU A 328 -3.14 24.22 -4.20
CA LEU A 328 -2.60 24.32 -2.86
C LEU A 328 -3.61 25.01 -1.97
N SER A 329 -4.12 24.32 -0.98
CA SER A 329 -5.03 24.86 0.02
C SER A 329 -4.35 24.94 1.38
N VAL A 330 -4.71 25.98 2.14
CA VAL A 330 -4.16 26.22 3.47
C VAL A 330 -5.28 26.42 4.47
N ASN A 331 -5.22 25.66 5.55
CA ASN A 331 -6.11 25.78 6.70
C ASN A 331 -5.32 25.90 7.99
N THR A 332 -5.90 26.56 8.99
CA THR A 332 -5.33 26.68 10.33
C THR A 332 -6.39 26.42 11.39
N ALA A 333 -5.94 25.95 12.55
CA ALA A 333 -6.83 25.72 13.69
C ALA A 333 -6.09 25.93 15.02
N LYS A 334 -6.83 25.82 16.14
CA LYS A 334 -6.26 25.92 17.48
C LYS A 334 -5.58 24.64 17.95
N SER A 335 -6.02 23.47 17.46
CA SER A 335 -5.40 22.16 17.76
C SER A 335 -4.96 21.46 16.46
N ALA A 336 -4.07 20.49 16.59
CA ALA A 336 -3.61 19.66 15.48
C ALA A 336 -4.76 18.85 14.87
N GLU A 337 -5.59 18.26 15.71
CA GLU A 337 -6.77 17.48 15.33
C GLU A 337 -7.76 18.33 14.52
N ALA A 338 -8.07 19.53 15.02
CA ALA A 338 -8.97 20.46 14.31
C ALA A 338 -8.38 20.87 12.96
N ALA A 339 -7.06 21.09 12.88
CA ALA A 339 -6.40 21.42 11.61
C ALA A 339 -6.50 20.29 10.59
N VAL A 340 -6.35 19.02 11.02
CA VAL A 340 -6.51 17.85 10.15
C VAL A 340 -7.95 17.71 9.65
N LEU A 341 -8.94 17.92 10.50
CA LEU A 341 -10.35 17.88 10.11
C LEU A 341 -10.65 18.88 8.99
N THR A 342 -10.09 20.09 9.07
CA THR A 342 -10.27 21.12 8.01
C THR A 342 -9.58 20.77 6.69
N ALA A 343 -8.69 19.78 6.65
CA ALA A 343 -8.10 19.32 5.39
C ALA A 343 -9.11 18.63 4.45
N SER A 344 -10.26 18.22 4.97
CA SER A 344 -11.36 17.67 4.19
C SER A 344 -12.38 18.71 3.73
N ASP A 345 -12.29 19.96 4.23
CA ASP A 345 -13.24 21.00 3.91
C ASP A 345 -13.19 21.37 2.44
N THR A 346 -14.35 21.60 1.87
CA THR A 346 -14.51 22.08 0.48
C THR A 346 -14.25 23.58 0.35
N ASP A 347 -14.26 24.32 1.47
CA ASP A 347 -14.01 25.76 1.51
C ASP A 347 -12.78 26.07 2.39
N PRO A 348 -11.58 25.96 1.85
CA PRO A 348 -10.35 26.24 2.58
C PRO A 348 -10.19 27.73 2.86
N MET A 349 -9.48 28.08 3.95
CA MET A 349 -9.22 29.48 4.31
C MET A 349 -8.51 30.24 3.19
N ARG A 350 -7.62 29.57 2.46
CA ARG A 350 -6.92 30.12 1.28
C ARG A 350 -6.62 29.01 0.30
N SER A 351 -6.75 29.33 -0.98
CA SER A 351 -6.38 28.46 -2.11
C SER A 351 -5.51 29.21 -3.11
N PHE A 352 -4.58 28.47 -3.71
CA PHE A 352 -3.66 28.96 -4.71
C PHE A 352 -3.45 27.86 -5.77
N SER A 353 -3.26 28.26 -7.01
CA SER A 353 -2.82 27.35 -8.05
C SER A 353 -1.31 27.49 -8.22
N VAL A 354 -0.58 26.39 -8.11
CA VAL A 354 0.88 26.32 -8.26
C VAL A 354 1.24 25.56 -9.51
N ILE A 355 2.10 26.13 -10.32
CA ILE A 355 2.53 25.58 -11.59
C ILE A 355 3.77 24.69 -11.42
N PRO A 356 4.09 23.80 -12.39
CA PRO A 356 5.36 23.08 -12.41
C PRO A 356 6.56 23.99 -12.27
N GLY A 357 7.61 23.51 -11.62
CA GLY A 357 8.82 24.27 -11.37
C GLY A 357 8.75 25.17 -10.15
N TRP A 358 9.53 26.23 -10.17
CA TRP A 358 9.56 27.25 -9.12
C TRP A 358 8.37 28.18 -9.22
N ASN A 359 7.71 28.42 -8.09
CA ASN A 359 6.58 29.34 -8.01
C ASN A 359 6.94 30.62 -7.25
N PRO A 360 6.39 31.77 -7.65
CA PRO A 360 6.46 32.99 -6.86
C PRO A 360 5.90 32.76 -5.45
N VAL A 361 6.34 33.58 -4.51
CA VAL A 361 5.90 33.50 -3.11
C VAL A 361 4.40 33.74 -3.01
N VAL A 362 3.64 32.73 -2.59
CA VAL A 362 2.23 32.88 -2.25
C VAL A 362 2.08 33.33 -0.78
N ARG A 363 1.07 34.13 -0.48
CA ARG A 363 0.90 34.77 0.84
C ARG A 363 -0.46 34.43 1.44
N PRO A 364 -0.61 33.27 2.09
CA PRO A 364 -1.87 32.88 2.72
C PRO A 364 -2.27 33.83 3.84
N ARG A 365 -1.32 34.30 4.64
CA ARG A 365 -1.55 35.23 5.79
C ARG A 365 -2.66 34.75 6.72
N VAL A 366 -2.68 33.46 7.00
CA VAL A 366 -3.65 32.82 7.90
C VAL A 366 -3.08 32.71 9.31
N ARG A 367 -3.93 32.92 10.32
CA ARG A 367 -3.55 32.87 11.72
C ARG A 367 -4.11 31.59 12.38
N GLY A 368 -3.29 30.91 13.19
CA GLY A 368 -3.67 29.79 14.01
C GLY A 368 -2.49 29.23 14.79
N ALA A 369 -2.76 28.31 15.69
CA ALA A 369 -1.71 27.59 16.41
C ALA A 369 -1.10 26.50 15.54
N TRP A 370 -1.93 25.83 14.72
CA TRP A 370 -1.57 24.76 13.83
C TRP A 370 -2.03 25.05 12.40
N ALA A 371 -1.27 24.57 11.43
CA ALA A 371 -1.60 24.69 10.02
C ALA A 371 -1.46 23.35 9.29
N VAL A 372 -2.28 23.17 8.26
CA VAL A 372 -2.16 22.12 7.27
C VAL A 372 -2.11 22.74 5.88
N ILE A 373 -1.34 22.10 5.00
CA ILE A 373 -1.31 22.40 3.58
C ILE A 373 -1.83 21.17 2.84
N VAL A 374 -2.77 21.36 1.96
CA VAL A 374 -3.31 20.30 1.10
C VAL A 374 -2.83 20.57 -0.32
N LEU A 375 -2.20 19.58 -0.92
CA LEU A 375 -1.86 19.56 -2.34
C LEU A 375 -2.82 18.61 -3.05
N SER A 376 -3.46 19.06 -4.12
CA SER A 376 -4.35 18.23 -4.94
C SER A 376 -4.22 18.55 -6.42
N SER A 377 -4.37 17.53 -7.28
CA SER A 377 -4.32 17.68 -8.73
C SER A 377 -5.04 16.52 -9.41
N THR A 378 -5.51 16.74 -10.63
CA THR A 378 -6.03 15.70 -11.52
C THR A 378 -5.00 15.25 -12.56
N GLY A 379 -3.79 15.80 -12.56
CA GLY A 379 -2.69 15.40 -13.43
C GLY A 379 -1.50 14.88 -12.64
N ARG A 380 -0.51 14.38 -13.34
CA ARG A 380 0.76 13.90 -12.75
C ARG A 380 1.57 15.06 -12.21
N TRP A 381 2.04 14.94 -10.99
CA TRP A 381 2.94 15.92 -10.35
C TRP A 381 3.87 15.23 -9.37
N ALA A 382 4.98 15.90 -9.07
CA ALA A 382 5.88 15.47 -8.02
C ALA A 382 6.40 16.66 -7.21
N TYR A 383 6.62 16.38 -5.92
CA TYR A 383 7.03 17.34 -4.91
C TYR A 383 8.54 17.56 -4.94
N GLU A 384 8.99 18.81 -4.84
CA GLU A 384 10.39 19.16 -4.64
C GLU A 384 10.62 19.80 -3.27
N SER A 385 9.92 20.92 -3.00
CA SER A 385 10.05 21.59 -1.72
C SER A 385 8.92 22.57 -1.44
N ILE A 386 8.60 22.76 -0.17
CA ILE A 386 7.83 23.89 0.35
C ILE A 386 8.63 24.54 1.46
N LEU A 387 8.86 25.85 1.34
CA LEU A 387 9.42 26.67 2.38
C LEU A 387 8.30 27.54 2.97
N ALA A 388 7.98 27.33 4.24
CA ALA A 388 6.96 28.06 4.97
C ALA A 388 7.60 29.13 5.85
N ASN A 389 7.22 30.39 5.65
CA ASN A 389 7.61 31.51 6.50
C ASN A 389 6.50 31.80 7.51
N ILE A 390 6.83 31.63 8.78
CA ILE A 390 5.89 31.75 9.90
C ILE A 390 6.32 32.95 10.77
N LYS A 391 5.37 33.82 11.03
CA LYS A 391 5.50 34.91 12.02
C LYS A 391 4.91 34.42 13.31
N THR A 392 5.74 34.18 14.30
CA THR A 392 5.27 33.78 15.62
C THR A 392 4.75 34.99 16.36
N LEU A 393 3.54 34.91 16.88
CA LEU A 393 2.94 35.92 17.75
C LEU A 393 3.33 35.60 19.19
N GLY A 394 3.71 36.62 19.95
CA GLY A 394 3.85 36.49 21.40
C GLY A 394 2.48 36.22 22.04
N ARG A 395 2.49 35.76 23.28
CA ARG A 395 1.28 35.59 24.10
C ARG A 395 0.43 36.84 24.03
N LEU A 396 -0.79 36.74 23.52
CA LEU A 396 -1.78 37.80 23.82
C LEU A 396 -1.94 37.78 25.33
N ARG A 397 -1.48 38.83 26.00
CA ARG A 397 -1.87 39.00 27.40
C ARG A 397 -3.39 39.13 27.43
N PRO A 398 -4.06 38.39 28.34
CA PRO A 398 -5.50 38.52 28.49
C PRO A 398 -5.90 39.92 28.78
#